data_221c5d15e3b07a874c96c2cfe90cea22
#
_entry.id   221c5d15e3b07a874c96c2cfe90cea22
#
_cell.length_a   1.000
_cell.length_b   1.000
_cell.length_c   1.000
_cell.angle_alpha   90.00
_cell.angle_beta   90.00
_cell.angle_gamma   90.00
#
_symmetry.space_group_name_H-M   'P 1'
#
loop_
_entity.id
_entity.type
_entity.pdbx_description
1 polymer ?
#
loop_
_entity_poly.entity_id
_entity_poly.type
_entity_poly.pdbx_seq_one_letter_code
_entity_poly.pdbx_strand_id
1 'polypeptide(L)'
;LVLTEEGIVDTEELSAHAWRNAMLDRWHSPSPKPIVLRFWNGMYAKLIDERGPDGDVVSLALNITDTIRYENELKQARHQAETANRAKSAFLANMSHEIRTPMNGIVGMADLLAETTLESEQQLFVDTIRNSGEALLTIINDVLDYSKIEANRLELRPTVFDFEQCIHEVIRLLQPSAQDKDIALLVDYDLFLPTQLVGDPGRIRQVLTNILGNAVKFTKVGHVLISVTGTHQDGMCDLHVTVQDTGIGIPEDKIDQVFDEFNQVDEEKNREFEGTGLGLAITKRLVEMMDGQIWVTSEDNVGSCFGFQIKLESSPADDLEIVKPAIERALIVDSSDLTRTIIEKQVSLLGVECTAVGRDQDAIAQLNSGFDLAIIDDMQGEIDGFDLARAFRAELPELAILLITSNVSVAEADPARDAVSRILQKPVPRQYLYRVLIDLAPPEQKTPKTETIVFHTANRAQLMANKAGRKLRILAAEDNKANQLVFRKMLKNLDIDLEFANNGIEVVSLYQSFDPDIIFMDISMPKKDGKEATRDIRALEKTNQKRIPIIAMTAHAMAGDQETILQAGLDHYLTKPLKKALVVEHIIALDIPNTRSLGLDQLG
;
A
#
# COMPACT_ATOMS: atom_id res chain seq x y z
N LEU A 1 43.40 26.79 48.75
CA LEU A 1 44.73 26.46 48.25
C LEU A 1 45.11 25.02 48.65
N VAL A 2 45.11 24.70 49.94
CA VAL A 2 45.50 23.38 50.43
C VAL A 2 44.73 22.22 49.74
N LEU A 3 43.41 22.35 49.53
CA LEU A 3 42.61 21.32 48.87
C LEU A 3 42.98 21.07 47.38
N THR A 4 43.54 22.06 46.73
CA THR A 4 43.95 21.97 45.33
C THR A 4 45.42 21.69 45.15
N GLU A 5 46.28 22.20 46.07
CA GLU A 5 47.73 21.93 46.07
C GLU A 5 48.04 20.50 46.53
N GLU A 6 47.26 19.97 47.45
CA GLU A 6 47.34 18.55 47.89
C GLU A 6 46.58 17.58 46.97
N GLY A 7 45.98 18.07 45.90
CA GLY A 7 45.25 17.26 44.91
C GLY A 7 43.96 16.61 45.46
N ILE A 8 43.38 17.15 46.56
CA ILE A 8 42.17 16.61 47.19
C ILE A 8 40.95 16.85 46.33
N VAL A 9 40.87 17.96 45.58
CA VAL A 9 39.80 18.28 44.64
C VAL A 9 40.40 18.30 43.24
N ASP A 10 39.68 17.64 42.31
CA ASP A 10 39.99 17.67 40.88
C ASP A 10 39.65 19.06 40.33
N THR A 11 40.66 19.77 39.88
CA THR A 11 40.51 21.13 39.33
C THR A 11 40.25 21.14 37.82
N GLU A 12 40.01 19.94 37.23
CA GLU A 12 39.93 19.73 35.79
C GLU A 12 41.19 20.21 35.08
N GLU A 13 41.08 21.14 34.13
CA GLU A 13 42.24 21.71 33.42
C GLU A 13 42.76 23.02 34.04
N LEU A 14 42.19 23.49 35.15
CA LEU A 14 42.54 24.75 35.77
C LEU A 14 43.77 24.60 36.70
N SER A 15 44.66 25.57 36.68
CA SER A 15 45.68 25.64 37.72
C SER A 15 45.06 25.91 39.10
N ALA A 16 45.71 25.44 40.19
CA ALA A 16 45.21 25.64 41.55
C ALA A 16 44.90 27.12 41.86
N HIS A 17 45.67 28.05 41.31
CA HIS A 17 45.44 29.49 41.45
C HIS A 17 44.19 29.98 40.68
N ALA A 18 44.03 29.53 39.43
CA ALA A 18 42.86 29.89 38.62
C ALA A 18 41.56 29.32 39.23
N TRP A 19 41.59 28.07 39.67
CA TRP A 19 40.48 27.45 40.34
C TRP A 19 40.10 28.16 41.65
N ARG A 20 41.10 28.53 42.48
CA ARG A 20 40.86 29.32 43.69
C ARG A 20 40.17 30.64 43.38
N ASN A 21 40.66 31.38 42.38
CA ASN A 21 40.09 32.68 42.02
C ASN A 21 38.64 32.51 41.56
N ALA A 22 38.35 31.52 40.73
CA ALA A 22 36.98 31.20 40.30
C ALA A 22 36.04 30.84 41.49
N MET A 23 36.57 30.13 42.51
CA MET A 23 35.81 29.83 43.74
C MET A 23 35.58 31.08 44.59
N LEU A 24 36.56 31.98 44.72
CA LEU A 24 36.39 33.26 45.42
C LEU A 24 35.41 34.18 44.73
N ASP A 25 35.49 34.30 43.39
CA ASP A 25 34.55 35.10 42.58
C ASP A 25 33.12 34.58 42.72
N ARG A 26 32.96 33.26 42.66
CA ARG A 26 31.67 32.61 42.91
C ARG A 26 31.16 32.94 44.31
N TRP A 27 31.96 32.84 45.32
CA TRP A 27 31.60 33.07 46.72
C TRP A 27 31.27 34.54 47.01
N HIS A 28 31.87 35.48 46.28
CA HIS A 28 31.52 36.89 46.37
C HIS A 28 30.29 37.28 45.55
N SER A 29 29.77 36.38 44.70
CA SER A 29 28.55 36.62 43.93
C SER A 29 27.35 36.82 44.85
N PRO A 30 26.43 37.77 44.53
CA PRO A 30 25.16 37.92 45.28
C PRO A 30 24.27 36.65 45.24
N SER A 31 24.38 35.86 44.18
CA SER A 31 23.64 34.59 44.03
C SER A 31 24.58 33.52 43.47
N PRO A 32 25.31 32.80 44.34
CA PRO A 32 26.28 31.80 43.91
C PRO A 32 25.58 30.62 43.27
N LYS A 33 25.94 30.27 42.03
CA LYS A 33 25.39 29.08 41.37
C LYS A 33 25.89 27.80 42.02
N PRO A 34 25.07 26.76 42.15
CA PRO A 34 25.56 25.46 42.62
C PRO A 34 26.70 24.93 41.76
N ILE A 35 27.70 24.29 42.40
CA ILE A 35 28.85 23.69 41.72
C ILE A 35 28.99 22.23 42.15
N VAL A 36 29.46 21.38 41.24
CA VAL A 36 29.81 19.98 41.53
C VAL A 36 31.33 19.89 41.63
N LEU A 37 31.81 19.41 42.76
CA LEU A 37 33.23 19.13 42.99
C LEU A 37 33.50 17.64 42.89
N ARG A 38 34.55 17.26 42.18
CA ARG A 38 35.09 15.91 42.14
C ARG A 38 36.28 15.80 43.07
N PHE A 39 36.29 14.83 43.94
CA PHE A 39 37.37 14.56 44.84
C PHE A 39 38.31 13.47 44.31
N TRP A 40 39.58 13.47 44.73
CA TRP A 40 40.61 12.51 44.34
C TRP A 40 40.23 11.04 44.58
N ASN A 41 39.39 10.78 45.58
CA ASN A 41 38.87 9.45 45.91
C ASN A 41 37.64 9.04 45.05
N GLY A 42 37.31 9.83 44.04
CA GLY A 42 36.18 9.58 43.15
C GLY A 42 34.81 10.00 43.71
N MET A 43 34.76 10.65 44.89
CA MET A 43 33.52 11.23 45.42
C MET A 43 33.13 12.50 44.68
N TYR A 44 31.83 12.75 44.57
CA TYR A 44 31.27 13.98 44.03
C TYR A 44 30.43 14.68 45.09
N ALA A 45 30.68 15.97 45.30
CA ALA A 45 29.87 16.82 46.18
C ALA A 45 29.31 17.99 45.44
N LYS A 46 28.00 18.23 45.59
CA LYS A 46 27.30 19.41 45.11
C LYS A 46 27.31 20.47 46.20
N LEU A 47 27.99 21.59 45.97
CA LEU A 47 27.96 22.72 46.87
C LEU A 47 26.85 23.69 46.45
N ILE A 48 26.01 24.04 47.39
CA ILE A 48 24.93 25.02 47.27
C ILE A 48 25.18 26.06 48.34
N ASP A 49 25.43 27.31 47.92
CA ASP A 49 25.68 28.43 48.82
C ASP A 49 24.53 29.42 48.73
N GLU A 50 23.96 29.78 49.86
CA GLU A 50 22.94 30.83 49.98
C GLU A 50 23.43 31.96 50.87
N ARG A 51 23.17 33.20 50.44
CA ARG A 51 23.56 34.40 51.18
C ARG A 51 22.40 34.95 51.96
N GLY A 52 22.57 35.08 53.28
CA GLY A 52 21.59 35.70 54.17
C GLY A 52 21.53 37.20 54.01
N PRO A 53 20.50 37.86 54.58
CA PRO A 53 20.32 39.32 54.54
C PRO A 53 21.47 40.10 55.16
N ASP A 54 22.15 39.52 56.18
CA ASP A 54 23.27 40.13 56.90
C ASP A 54 24.62 39.87 56.25
N GLY A 55 24.64 39.27 55.07
CA GLY A 55 25.85 38.94 54.29
C GLY A 55 26.47 37.59 54.61
N ASP A 56 25.94 36.87 55.59
CA ASP A 56 26.38 35.52 55.93
C ASP A 56 26.11 34.54 54.78
N VAL A 57 27.04 33.60 54.59
CA VAL A 57 26.89 32.55 53.57
C VAL A 57 26.70 31.22 54.26
N VAL A 58 25.60 30.57 53.94
CA VAL A 58 25.30 29.17 54.35
C VAL A 58 25.69 28.27 53.19
N SER A 59 26.61 27.35 53.44
CA SER A 59 27.06 26.36 52.43
C SER A 59 26.53 24.98 52.77
N LEU A 60 25.79 24.36 51.85
CA LEU A 60 25.35 22.98 51.93
C LEU A 60 26.19 22.14 50.98
N ALA A 61 26.86 21.13 51.48
CA ALA A 61 27.56 20.13 50.70
C ALA A 61 26.79 18.81 50.67
N LEU A 62 26.28 18.46 49.52
CA LEU A 62 25.56 17.20 49.30
C LEU A 62 26.46 16.18 48.60
N ASN A 63 26.62 15.00 49.20
CA ASN A 63 27.29 13.90 48.51
C ASN A 63 26.35 13.36 47.41
N ILE A 64 26.76 13.50 46.16
CA ILE A 64 26.01 13.07 44.97
C ILE A 64 26.75 11.97 44.20
N THR A 65 27.69 11.29 44.83
CA THR A 65 28.55 10.27 44.20
C THR A 65 27.70 9.15 43.57
N ASP A 66 26.77 8.62 44.35
CA ASP A 66 25.92 7.55 43.85
C ASP A 66 25.00 8.02 42.73
N THR A 67 24.47 9.22 42.82
CA THR A 67 23.65 9.83 41.73
C THR A 67 24.44 9.90 40.41
N ILE A 68 25.67 10.43 40.45
CA ILE A 68 26.56 10.54 39.29
C ILE A 68 26.95 9.17 38.76
N ARG A 69 27.21 8.21 39.65
CA ARG A 69 27.52 6.82 39.27
C ARG A 69 26.34 6.18 38.52
N TYR A 70 25.14 6.20 39.11
CA TYR A 70 23.94 5.67 38.46
C TYR A 70 23.60 6.35 37.14
N GLU A 71 23.76 7.67 37.06
CA GLU A 71 23.56 8.42 35.80
C GLU A 71 24.53 7.96 34.71
N ASN A 72 25.80 7.77 35.05
CA ASN A 72 26.82 7.29 34.10
C ASN A 72 26.57 5.82 33.69
N GLU A 73 26.23 4.94 34.64
CA GLU A 73 25.87 3.55 34.37
C GLU A 73 24.66 3.47 33.44
N LEU A 74 23.63 4.29 33.70
CA LEU A 74 22.44 4.36 32.85
C LEU A 74 22.77 4.86 31.44
N LYS A 75 23.58 5.93 31.32
CA LYS A 75 24.05 6.43 30.02
C LYS A 75 24.83 5.36 29.25
N GLN A 76 25.72 4.65 29.93
CA GLN A 76 26.51 3.60 29.30
C GLN A 76 25.67 2.41 28.86
N ALA A 77 24.75 1.94 29.73
CA ALA A 77 23.83 0.87 29.39
C ALA A 77 22.92 1.23 28.21
N ARG A 78 22.38 2.47 28.21
CA ARG A 78 21.59 2.99 27.10
C ARG A 78 22.39 3.04 25.79
N HIS A 79 23.63 3.55 25.83
CA HIS A 79 24.48 3.62 24.64
C HIS A 79 24.81 2.22 24.06
N GLN A 80 25.08 1.24 24.96
CA GLN A 80 25.30 -0.14 24.54
C GLN A 80 24.06 -0.75 23.91
N ALA A 81 22.87 -0.56 24.49
CA ALA A 81 21.60 -1.02 23.94
C ALA A 81 21.29 -0.38 22.56
N GLU A 82 21.49 0.94 22.43
CA GLU A 82 21.30 1.64 21.17
C GLU A 82 22.27 1.13 20.08
N THR A 83 23.53 0.87 20.43
CA THR A 83 24.55 0.36 19.50
C THR A 83 24.21 -1.06 19.06
N ALA A 84 23.82 -1.94 19.99
CA ALA A 84 23.39 -3.30 19.69
C ALA A 84 22.15 -3.32 18.77
N ASN A 85 21.17 -2.45 19.04
CA ASN A 85 19.96 -2.35 18.22
C ASN A 85 20.26 -1.84 16.80
N ARG A 86 21.18 -0.85 16.64
CA ARG A 86 21.65 -0.39 15.34
C ARG A 86 22.34 -1.50 14.54
N ALA A 87 23.20 -2.30 15.21
CA ALA A 87 23.88 -3.43 14.57
C ALA A 87 22.89 -4.52 14.14
N LYS A 88 21.89 -4.87 14.99
CA LYS A 88 20.80 -5.82 14.68
C LYS A 88 20.03 -5.37 13.43
N SER A 89 19.61 -4.09 13.39
CA SER A 89 18.84 -3.56 12.25
C SER A 89 19.65 -3.52 10.95
N ALA A 90 20.92 -3.15 11.00
CA ALA A 90 21.82 -3.15 9.83
C ALA A 90 22.07 -4.57 9.31
N PHE A 91 22.26 -5.54 10.21
CA PHE A 91 22.42 -6.95 9.86
C PHE A 91 21.17 -7.48 9.15
N LEU A 92 19.98 -7.26 9.70
CA LEU A 92 18.71 -7.70 9.11
C LEU A 92 18.46 -7.04 7.74
N ALA A 93 18.76 -5.75 7.58
CA ALA A 93 18.64 -5.06 6.30
C ALA A 93 19.54 -5.69 5.22
N ASN A 94 20.82 -5.97 5.54
CA ASN A 94 21.74 -6.61 4.62
C ASN A 94 21.31 -8.04 4.28
N MET A 95 20.92 -8.85 5.30
CA MET A 95 20.46 -10.22 5.09
C MET A 95 19.22 -10.28 4.19
N SER A 96 18.29 -9.34 4.32
CA SER A 96 17.14 -9.29 3.42
C SER A 96 17.54 -9.07 1.98
N HIS A 97 18.49 -8.17 1.71
CA HIS A 97 18.98 -7.98 0.34
C HIS A 97 19.62 -9.24 -0.21
N GLU A 98 20.47 -9.88 0.59
CA GLU A 98 21.17 -11.12 0.19
C GLU A 98 20.22 -12.30 -0.03
N ILE A 99 19.05 -12.33 0.66
CA ILE A 99 18.03 -13.38 0.47
C ILE A 99 17.06 -12.99 -0.66
N ARG A 100 16.69 -11.72 -0.77
CA ARG A 100 15.73 -11.24 -1.80
C ARG A 100 16.24 -11.50 -3.22
N THR A 101 17.51 -11.25 -3.48
CA THR A 101 18.11 -11.39 -4.81
C THR A 101 17.98 -12.81 -5.37
N PRO A 102 18.45 -13.88 -4.68
CA PRO A 102 18.25 -15.25 -5.17
C PRO A 102 16.77 -15.66 -5.21
N MET A 103 15.95 -15.22 -4.25
CA MET A 103 14.54 -15.57 -4.22
C MET A 103 13.76 -14.97 -5.39
N ASN A 104 14.00 -13.71 -5.73
CA ASN A 104 13.42 -13.10 -6.93
C ASN A 104 13.84 -13.85 -8.20
N GLY A 105 15.07 -14.36 -8.24
CA GLY A 105 15.54 -15.22 -9.32
C GLY A 105 14.78 -16.54 -9.41
N ILE A 106 14.51 -17.20 -8.27
CA ILE A 106 13.78 -18.46 -8.21
C ILE A 106 12.31 -18.24 -8.63
N VAL A 107 11.63 -17.24 -8.04
CA VAL A 107 10.23 -16.92 -8.38
C VAL A 107 10.11 -16.52 -9.85
N GLY A 108 10.99 -15.64 -10.36
CA GLY A 108 10.97 -15.25 -11.76
C GLY A 108 11.23 -16.40 -12.75
N MET A 109 12.05 -17.40 -12.36
CA MET A 109 12.21 -18.61 -13.18
C MET A 109 10.99 -19.52 -13.12
N ALA A 110 10.33 -19.63 -11.96
CA ALA A 110 9.07 -20.36 -11.82
C ALA A 110 7.96 -19.72 -12.67
N ASP A 111 7.84 -18.39 -12.65
CA ASP A 111 6.90 -17.64 -13.50
C ASP A 111 7.15 -17.91 -15.00
N LEU A 112 8.40 -17.88 -15.42
CA LEU A 112 8.77 -18.18 -16.80
C LEU A 112 8.47 -19.63 -17.21
N LEU A 113 8.61 -20.59 -16.29
CA LEU A 113 8.24 -21.97 -16.51
C LEU A 113 6.71 -22.12 -16.62
N ALA A 114 5.95 -21.43 -15.77
CA ALA A 114 4.48 -21.45 -15.80
C ALA A 114 3.91 -20.91 -17.14
N GLU A 115 4.64 -20.02 -17.85
CA GLU A 115 4.24 -19.54 -19.18
C GLU A 115 4.52 -20.55 -20.33
N THR A 116 5.19 -21.67 -20.03
CA THR A 116 5.48 -22.72 -21.04
C THR A 116 4.39 -23.80 -21.00
N THR A 117 4.36 -24.67 -22.03
CA THR A 117 3.47 -25.84 -22.00
C THR A 117 4.03 -26.84 -20.99
N LEU A 118 3.34 -27.03 -19.89
CA LEU A 118 3.67 -27.95 -18.81
C LEU A 118 2.65 -29.07 -18.72
N GLU A 119 3.09 -30.26 -18.28
CA GLU A 119 2.19 -31.31 -17.83
C GLU A 119 1.58 -30.93 -16.47
N SER A 120 0.40 -31.49 -16.13
CA SER A 120 -0.31 -31.13 -14.90
C SER A 120 0.54 -31.29 -13.62
N GLU A 121 1.38 -32.31 -13.56
CA GLU A 121 2.30 -32.53 -12.44
C GLU A 121 3.42 -31.46 -12.39
N GLN A 122 3.96 -31.09 -13.55
CA GLN A 122 4.97 -30.04 -13.65
C GLN A 122 4.40 -28.66 -13.27
N GLN A 123 3.16 -28.40 -13.67
CA GLN A 123 2.44 -27.18 -13.28
C GLN A 123 2.31 -27.09 -11.76
N LEU A 124 1.92 -28.18 -11.09
CA LEU A 124 1.83 -28.25 -9.64
C LEU A 124 3.19 -27.96 -8.96
N PHE A 125 4.30 -28.49 -9.51
CA PHE A 125 5.64 -28.23 -8.97
C PHE A 125 6.02 -26.76 -9.12
N VAL A 126 5.78 -26.17 -10.27
CA VAL A 126 6.07 -24.76 -10.55
C VAL A 126 5.25 -23.84 -9.65
N ASP A 127 3.96 -24.11 -9.50
CA ASP A 127 3.08 -23.35 -8.60
C ASP A 127 3.51 -23.47 -7.14
N THR A 128 3.94 -24.67 -6.71
CA THR A 128 4.46 -24.88 -5.35
C THR A 128 5.75 -24.09 -5.11
N ILE A 129 6.67 -24.08 -6.07
CA ILE A 129 7.93 -23.30 -5.97
C ILE A 129 7.63 -21.81 -5.92
N ARG A 130 6.73 -21.32 -6.77
CA ARG A 130 6.32 -19.91 -6.82
C ARG A 130 5.70 -19.48 -5.50
N ASN A 131 4.67 -20.20 -5.03
CA ASN A 131 3.96 -19.88 -3.79
C ASN A 131 4.90 -19.91 -2.57
N SER A 132 5.79 -20.90 -2.49
CA SER A 132 6.78 -20.98 -1.41
C SER A 132 7.79 -19.83 -1.46
N GLY A 133 8.20 -19.41 -2.66
CA GLY A 133 9.10 -18.28 -2.86
C GLY A 133 8.46 -16.94 -2.46
N GLU A 134 7.22 -16.71 -2.84
CA GLU A 134 6.44 -15.52 -2.47
C GLU A 134 6.18 -15.47 -0.96
N ALA A 135 5.82 -16.60 -0.34
CA ALA A 135 5.64 -16.70 1.10
C ALA A 135 6.93 -16.34 1.85
N LEU A 136 8.09 -16.86 1.41
CA LEU A 136 9.38 -16.53 2.02
C LEU A 136 9.73 -15.04 1.88
N LEU A 137 9.49 -14.44 0.72
CA LEU A 137 9.69 -12.99 0.52
C LEU A 137 8.79 -12.14 1.44
N THR A 138 7.55 -12.57 1.66
CA THR A 138 6.63 -11.93 2.60
C THR A 138 7.18 -11.99 4.02
N ILE A 139 7.61 -13.16 4.48
CA ILE A 139 8.22 -13.37 5.82
C ILE A 139 9.43 -12.44 6.01
N ILE A 140 10.31 -12.37 5.03
CA ILE A 140 11.51 -11.53 5.10
C ILE A 140 11.14 -10.05 5.20
N ASN A 141 10.16 -9.61 4.42
CA ASN A 141 9.69 -8.23 4.45
C ASN A 141 9.04 -7.88 5.81
N ASP A 142 8.25 -8.80 6.37
CA ASP A 142 7.65 -8.64 7.71
C ASP A 142 8.71 -8.48 8.80
N VAL A 143 9.74 -9.34 8.80
CA VAL A 143 10.86 -9.26 9.76
C VAL A 143 11.62 -7.94 9.63
N LEU A 144 11.80 -7.45 8.39
CA LEU A 144 12.45 -6.17 8.15
C LEU A 144 11.60 -4.99 8.61
N ASP A 145 10.31 -4.97 8.25
CA ASP A 145 9.41 -3.91 8.66
C ASP A 145 9.32 -3.87 10.19
N TYR A 146 9.20 -5.04 10.84
CA TYR A 146 9.25 -5.15 12.29
C TYR A 146 10.55 -4.54 12.87
N SER A 147 11.71 -4.92 12.33
CA SER A 147 13.01 -4.38 12.79
C SER A 147 13.16 -2.86 12.60
N LYS A 148 12.62 -2.30 11.49
CA LYS A 148 12.61 -0.84 11.27
C LYS A 148 11.69 -0.12 12.24
N ILE A 149 10.55 -0.71 12.56
CA ILE A 149 9.58 -0.18 13.53
C ILE A 149 10.20 -0.19 14.94
N GLU A 150 10.77 -1.33 15.38
CA GLU A 150 11.44 -1.47 16.69
C GLU A 150 12.57 -0.44 16.87
N ALA A 151 13.30 -0.13 15.79
CA ALA A 151 14.36 0.86 15.79
C ALA A 151 13.86 2.32 15.64
N ASN A 152 12.56 2.58 15.57
CA ASN A 152 11.95 3.89 15.26
C ASN A 152 12.51 4.52 13.97
N ARG A 153 12.76 3.71 12.93
CA ARG A 153 13.32 4.14 11.63
C ARG A 153 12.32 4.10 10.48
N LEU A 154 11.10 3.64 10.75
CA LEU A 154 10.05 3.65 9.77
C LEU A 154 9.41 5.04 9.77
N GLU A 155 9.43 5.71 8.63
CA GLU A 155 8.82 7.02 8.42
C GLU A 155 7.57 6.85 7.55
N LEU A 156 6.48 7.51 7.95
CA LEU A 156 5.25 7.58 7.13
C LEU A 156 5.43 8.59 6.00
N ARG A 157 4.81 8.32 4.86
CA ARG A 157 4.89 9.13 3.64
C ARG A 157 3.51 9.57 3.20
N PRO A 158 3.00 10.66 3.76
CA PRO A 158 1.69 11.13 3.41
C PRO A 158 1.67 11.65 1.97
N THR A 159 0.76 11.12 1.18
CA THR A 159 0.42 11.54 -0.19
C THR A 159 -1.09 11.56 -0.35
N VAL A 160 -1.60 12.32 -1.30
CA VAL A 160 -3.02 12.26 -1.67
C VAL A 160 -3.28 10.92 -2.36
N PHE A 161 -4.30 10.20 -1.91
CA PHE A 161 -4.71 8.92 -2.50
C PHE A 161 -6.21 8.69 -2.30
N ASP A 162 -6.77 7.79 -3.10
CA ASP A 162 -8.15 7.34 -2.97
C ASP A 162 -8.24 6.14 -2.03
N PHE A 163 -8.90 6.34 -0.87
CA PHE A 163 -8.98 5.31 0.17
C PHE A 163 -9.93 4.15 -0.24
N GLU A 164 -11.06 4.47 -0.89
CA GLU A 164 -11.98 3.45 -1.40
C GLU A 164 -11.32 2.59 -2.48
N GLN A 165 -10.60 3.23 -3.42
CA GLN A 165 -9.83 2.52 -4.43
C GLN A 165 -8.76 1.62 -3.80
N CYS A 166 -8.08 2.08 -2.75
CA CYS A 166 -7.08 1.28 -2.03
C CYS A 166 -7.70 0.00 -1.44
N ILE A 167 -8.91 0.08 -0.86
CA ILE A 167 -9.66 -1.10 -0.38
C ILE A 167 -9.97 -2.06 -1.54
N HIS A 168 -10.50 -1.53 -2.64
CA HIS A 168 -10.84 -2.36 -3.81
C HIS A 168 -9.61 -3.01 -4.47
N GLU A 169 -8.44 -2.37 -4.43
CA GLU A 169 -7.18 -2.96 -4.88
C GLU A 169 -6.79 -4.17 -4.03
N VAL A 170 -6.92 -4.09 -2.70
CA VAL A 170 -6.65 -5.22 -1.80
C VAL A 170 -7.66 -6.36 -2.03
N ILE A 171 -8.94 -6.02 -2.19
CA ILE A 171 -9.98 -7.02 -2.50
C ILE A 171 -9.67 -7.76 -3.79
N ARG A 172 -9.27 -7.06 -4.87
CA ARG A 172 -8.91 -7.71 -6.14
C ARG A 172 -7.75 -8.70 -5.99
N LEU A 173 -6.80 -8.43 -5.09
CA LEU A 173 -5.71 -9.37 -4.80
C LEU A 173 -6.19 -10.63 -4.08
N LEU A 174 -7.23 -10.51 -3.23
CA LEU A 174 -7.78 -11.62 -2.45
C LEU A 174 -8.93 -12.35 -3.14
N GLN A 175 -9.49 -11.76 -4.20
CA GLN A 175 -10.64 -12.30 -4.93
C GLN A 175 -10.46 -13.76 -5.39
N PRO A 176 -9.32 -14.18 -5.99
CA PRO A 176 -9.14 -15.57 -6.38
C PRO A 176 -9.25 -16.54 -5.20
N SER A 177 -8.57 -16.23 -4.08
CA SER A 177 -8.61 -17.06 -2.87
C SER A 177 -9.99 -17.10 -2.21
N ALA A 178 -10.76 -16.02 -2.32
CA ALA A 178 -12.13 -15.97 -1.83
C ALA A 178 -13.08 -16.78 -2.71
N GLN A 179 -12.92 -16.71 -4.05
CA GLN A 179 -13.69 -17.50 -5.01
C GLN A 179 -13.47 -19.01 -4.86
N ASP A 180 -12.21 -19.43 -4.67
CA ASP A 180 -11.87 -20.85 -4.44
C ASP A 180 -12.56 -21.44 -3.21
N LYS A 181 -12.95 -20.58 -2.25
CA LYS A 181 -13.62 -20.95 -1.00
C LYS A 181 -15.11 -20.60 -0.98
N ASP A 182 -15.65 -20.04 -2.06
CA ASP A 182 -17.03 -19.52 -2.12
C ASP A 182 -17.34 -18.48 -1.01
N ILE A 183 -16.40 -17.54 -0.80
CA ILE A 183 -16.51 -16.45 0.17
C ILE A 183 -16.91 -15.17 -0.55
N ALA A 184 -18.03 -14.55 -0.12
CA ALA A 184 -18.44 -13.24 -0.60
C ALA A 184 -17.61 -12.13 0.05
N LEU A 185 -16.96 -11.27 -0.78
CA LEU A 185 -16.28 -10.06 -0.32
C LEU A 185 -17.21 -8.86 -0.53
N LEU A 186 -17.54 -8.14 0.55
CA LEU A 186 -18.49 -7.05 0.57
C LEU A 186 -17.84 -5.76 1.09
N VAL A 187 -18.25 -4.61 0.54
CA VAL A 187 -17.78 -3.28 0.97
C VAL A 187 -18.97 -2.38 1.24
N ASP A 188 -19.08 -1.88 2.47
CA ASP A 188 -19.99 -0.81 2.87
C ASP A 188 -19.16 0.44 3.24
N TYR A 189 -19.00 1.33 2.28
CA TYR A 189 -18.30 2.61 2.49
C TYR A 189 -19.34 3.72 2.70
N ASP A 190 -19.18 4.48 3.79
CA ASP A 190 -20.08 5.58 4.10
C ASP A 190 -20.06 6.65 3.00
N LEU A 191 -21.23 6.96 2.47
CA LEU A 191 -21.41 7.82 1.29
C LEU A 191 -21.05 9.29 1.53
N PHE A 192 -21.07 9.72 2.79
CA PHE A 192 -20.73 11.09 3.19
C PHE A 192 -19.25 11.28 3.49
N LEU A 193 -18.45 10.20 3.48
CA LEU A 193 -17.02 10.30 3.67
C LEU A 193 -16.32 10.58 2.33
N PRO A 194 -15.36 11.52 2.31
CA PRO A 194 -14.50 11.72 1.15
C PRO A 194 -13.64 10.49 0.89
N THR A 195 -13.28 10.25 -0.37
CA THR A 195 -12.35 9.17 -0.76
C THR A 195 -10.92 9.67 -0.93
N GLN A 196 -10.74 10.94 -1.30
CA GLN A 196 -9.43 11.55 -1.49
C GLN A 196 -8.87 12.04 -0.16
N LEU A 197 -7.91 11.30 0.39
CA LEU A 197 -7.34 11.53 1.71
C LEU A 197 -5.81 11.68 1.61
N VAL A 198 -5.22 12.33 2.61
CA VAL A 198 -3.76 12.49 2.74
C VAL A 198 -3.25 11.49 3.76
N GLY A 199 -2.45 10.53 3.31
CA GLY A 199 -1.89 9.47 4.16
C GLY A 199 -0.84 8.65 3.42
N ASP A 200 -0.34 7.59 4.05
CA ASP A 200 0.59 6.64 3.40
C ASP A 200 -0.18 5.45 2.80
N PRO A 201 -0.46 5.46 1.48
CA PRO A 201 -1.24 4.40 0.84
C PRO A 201 -0.57 3.04 0.91
N GLY A 202 0.78 3.00 0.96
CA GLY A 202 1.53 1.75 1.08
C GLY A 202 1.32 1.08 2.44
N ARG A 203 1.36 1.86 3.51
CA ARG A 203 1.15 1.35 4.87
C ARG A 203 -0.30 1.03 5.16
N ILE A 204 -1.23 1.86 4.67
CA ILE A 204 -2.67 1.58 4.77
C ILE A 204 -3.01 0.29 4.00
N ARG A 205 -2.48 0.10 2.79
CA ARG A 205 -2.64 -1.15 2.03
C ARG A 205 -2.09 -2.35 2.79
N GLN A 206 -0.95 -2.22 3.47
CA GLN A 206 -0.35 -3.26 4.29
C GLN A 206 -1.26 -3.64 5.46
N VAL A 207 -1.84 -2.66 6.19
CA VAL A 207 -2.82 -2.87 7.25
C VAL A 207 -4.04 -3.63 6.71
N LEU A 208 -4.63 -3.15 5.62
CA LEU A 208 -5.79 -3.78 4.98
C LEU A 208 -5.49 -5.19 4.50
N THR A 209 -4.35 -5.42 3.85
CA THR A 209 -3.96 -6.74 3.35
C THR A 209 -3.79 -7.75 4.47
N ASN A 210 -3.21 -7.35 5.61
CA ASN A 210 -3.05 -8.23 6.76
C ASN A 210 -4.40 -8.60 7.39
N ILE A 211 -5.29 -7.62 7.59
CA ILE A 211 -6.58 -7.88 8.23
C ILE A 211 -7.49 -8.68 7.29
N LEU A 212 -7.66 -8.22 6.03
CA LEU A 212 -8.49 -8.89 5.03
C LEU A 212 -7.97 -10.27 4.65
N GLY A 213 -6.64 -10.40 4.52
CA GLY A 213 -5.99 -11.67 4.24
C GLY A 213 -6.28 -12.70 5.34
N ASN A 214 -6.23 -12.29 6.62
CA ASN A 214 -6.61 -13.14 7.75
C ASN A 214 -8.10 -13.48 7.71
N ALA A 215 -9.00 -12.54 7.43
CA ALA A 215 -10.43 -12.78 7.32
C ALA A 215 -10.73 -13.85 6.25
N VAL A 216 -10.17 -13.73 5.03
CA VAL A 216 -10.33 -14.72 3.95
C VAL A 216 -9.67 -16.05 4.31
N LYS A 217 -8.49 -16.01 4.97
CA LYS A 217 -7.75 -17.21 5.38
C LYS A 217 -8.55 -18.07 6.36
N PHE A 218 -9.15 -17.46 7.39
CA PHE A 218 -9.83 -18.16 8.47
C PHE A 218 -11.33 -18.36 8.25
N THR A 219 -11.91 -17.78 7.21
CA THR A 219 -13.27 -18.10 6.76
C THR A 219 -13.23 -19.29 5.81
N LYS A 220 -14.11 -20.27 6.03
CA LYS A 220 -14.25 -21.43 5.16
C LYS A 220 -15.35 -21.25 4.13
N VAL A 221 -16.49 -20.70 4.55
CA VAL A 221 -17.67 -20.41 3.74
C VAL A 221 -18.39 -19.22 4.37
N GLY A 222 -19.05 -18.40 3.58
CA GLY A 222 -19.81 -17.25 4.06
C GLY A 222 -19.31 -15.94 3.46
N HIS A 223 -19.04 -14.95 4.29
CA HIS A 223 -18.66 -13.63 3.79
C HIS A 223 -17.62 -12.92 4.65
N VAL A 224 -16.95 -11.94 4.04
CA VAL A 224 -16.11 -10.94 4.69
C VAL A 224 -16.67 -9.57 4.32
N LEU A 225 -17.08 -8.80 5.32
CA LEU A 225 -17.62 -7.45 5.18
C LEU A 225 -16.60 -6.43 5.64
N ILE A 226 -16.25 -5.50 4.75
CA ILE A 226 -15.47 -4.31 5.09
C ILE A 226 -16.43 -3.14 5.24
N SER A 227 -16.49 -2.54 6.44
CA SER A 227 -17.29 -1.34 6.66
C SER A 227 -16.38 -0.16 6.99
N VAL A 228 -16.59 0.95 6.29
CA VAL A 228 -15.89 2.22 6.52
C VAL A 228 -16.91 3.26 6.92
N THR A 229 -16.82 3.69 8.16
CA THR A 229 -17.67 4.74 8.74
C THR A 229 -16.80 5.85 9.34
N GLY A 230 -17.37 6.98 9.68
CA GLY A 230 -16.60 8.03 10.33
C GLY A 230 -17.28 9.39 10.33
N THR A 231 -16.49 10.40 10.67
CA THR A 231 -16.94 11.80 10.66
C THR A 231 -15.96 12.65 9.87
N HIS A 232 -16.50 13.61 9.11
CA HIS A 232 -15.71 14.59 8.38
C HIS A 232 -16.00 15.99 8.93
N GLN A 233 -15.01 16.62 9.56
CA GLN A 233 -15.12 17.97 10.15
C GLN A 233 -13.79 18.73 9.95
N ASP A 234 -13.90 20.02 9.58
CA ASP A 234 -12.76 20.93 9.44
C ASP A 234 -11.62 20.40 8.56
N GLY A 235 -11.96 19.63 7.49
CA GLY A 235 -10.99 19.04 6.58
C GLY A 235 -10.28 17.79 7.13
N MET A 236 -10.71 17.28 8.28
CA MET A 236 -10.21 16.04 8.88
C MET A 236 -11.27 14.94 8.85
N CYS A 237 -10.87 13.75 8.43
CA CYS A 237 -11.68 12.54 8.50
C CYS A 237 -11.22 11.66 9.66
N ASP A 238 -12.12 11.36 10.59
CA ASP A 238 -11.92 10.34 11.61
C ASP A 238 -12.58 9.06 11.12
N LEU A 239 -11.75 8.13 10.59
CA LEU A 239 -12.18 6.92 9.91
C LEU A 239 -12.20 5.74 10.87
N HIS A 240 -13.31 5.02 10.90
CA HIS A 240 -13.47 3.73 11.55
C HIS A 240 -13.62 2.65 10.48
N VAL A 241 -12.63 1.80 10.35
CA VAL A 241 -12.62 0.69 9.39
C VAL A 241 -12.78 -0.61 10.15
N THR A 242 -13.79 -1.39 9.82
CA THR A 242 -14.00 -2.72 10.40
C THR A 242 -14.05 -3.78 9.32
N VAL A 243 -13.45 -4.92 9.60
CA VAL A 243 -13.48 -6.12 8.76
C VAL A 243 -14.10 -7.24 9.58
N GLN A 244 -15.30 -7.61 9.22
CA GLN A 244 -16.06 -8.68 9.87
C GLN A 244 -16.01 -9.92 8.99
N ASP A 245 -15.63 -11.05 9.57
CA ASP A 245 -15.64 -12.37 8.94
C ASP A 245 -16.64 -13.32 9.62
N THR A 246 -17.08 -14.32 8.88
CA THR A 246 -17.92 -15.43 9.38
C THR A 246 -17.08 -16.70 9.57
N GLY A 247 -15.82 -16.54 9.98
CA GLY A 247 -14.86 -17.62 10.13
C GLY A 247 -14.96 -18.36 11.45
N ILE A 248 -13.86 -19.00 11.80
CA ILE A 248 -13.77 -19.85 13.02
C ILE A 248 -13.84 -19.06 14.33
N GLY A 249 -13.70 -17.73 14.29
CA GLY A 249 -13.62 -16.90 15.50
C GLY A 249 -12.32 -17.09 16.30
N ILE A 250 -12.26 -16.41 17.43
CA ILE A 250 -11.10 -16.43 18.36
C ILE A 250 -11.64 -16.68 19.76
N PRO A 251 -11.12 -17.68 20.50
CA PRO A 251 -11.47 -17.91 21.88
C PRO A 251 -11.19 -16.70 22.78
N GLU A 252 -12.06 -16.43 23.75
CA GLU A 252 -12.02 -15.23 24.60
C GLU A 252 -10.67 -15.08 25.34
N ASP A 253 -10.07 -16.19 25.78
CA ASP A 253 -8.77 -16.23 26.46
C ASP A 253 -7.57 -15.89 25.56
N LYS A 254 -7.78 -15.82 24.25
CA LYS A 254 -6.74 -15.53 23.24
C LYS A 254 -6.86 -14.14 22.63
N ILE A 255 -7.98 -13.44 22.80
CA ILE A 255 -8.26 -12.13 22.19
C ILE A 255 -7.17 -11.11 22.52
N ASP A 256 -6.73 -11.01 23.76
CA ASP A 256 -5.72 -10.05 24.19
C ASP A 256 -4.33 -10.31 23.58
N GLN A 257 -4.07 -11.54 23.13
CA GLN A 257 -2.78 -11.99 22.64
C GLN A 257 -2.63 -11.98 21.12
N VAL A 258 -3.71 -11.70 20.35
CA VAL A 258 -3.65 -11.78 18.87
C VAL A 258 -2.76 -10.72 18.23
N PHE A 259 -2.48 -9.63 18.95
CA PHE A 259 -1.58 -8.57 18.52
C PHE A 259 -0.15 -8.74 19.06
N ASP A 260 0.11 -9.79 19.86
CA ASP A 260 1.44 -10.06 20.37
C ASP A 260 2.32 -10.69 19.28
N GLU A 261 3.61 -10.41 19.38
CA GLU A 261 4.61 -10.86 18.42
C GLU A 261 4.79 -12.38 18.47
N PHE A 262 4.90 -13.01 17.29
CA PHE A 262 5.11 -14.44 17.11
C PHE A 262 4.02 -15.33 17.74
N ASN A 263 2.88 -14.74 18.10
CA ASN A 263 1.78 -15.48 18.68
C ASN A 263 0.88 -16.09 17.58
N GLN A 264 0.53 -17.38 17.76
CA GLN A 264 -0.40 -18.12 16.91
C GLN A 264 -1.40 -18.83 17.81
N VAL A 265 -2.69 -18.60 17.56
CA VAL A 265 -3.79 -18.94 18.49
C VAL A 265 -3.94 -20.45 18.78
N ASP A 266 -3.46 -21.36 17.89
CA ASP A 266 -3.46 -22.82 18.13
C ASP A 266 -2.46 -23.55 17.24
N GLU A 267 -1.44 -24.19 17.84
CA GLU A 267 -0.46 -25.04 17.14
C GLU A 267 -1.05 -26.39 16.66
N GLU A 268 -2.09 -26.91 17.30
CA GLU A 268 -2.62 -28.25 17.03
C GLU A 268 -3.78 -28.30 16.01
N LYS A 269 -4.66 -27.27 15.99
CA LYS A 269 -5.80 -27.21 15.07
C LYS A 269 -5.52 -26.51 13.73
N ASN A 270 -4.43 -25.73 13.65
CA ASN A 270 -4.12 -24.84 12.51
C ASN A 270 -2.91 -25.27 11.70
N ARG A 271 -2.55 -26.55 11.67
CA ARG A 271 -1.49 -27.07 10.76
C ARG A 271 -1.74 -26.79 9.26
N GLU A 272 -2.96 -26.40 8.90
CA GLU A 272 -3.31 -25.99 7.53
C GLU A 272 -3.02 -24.52 7.23
N PHE A 273 -2.70 -23.68 8.24
CA PHE A 273 -2.59 -22.24 8.05
C PHE A 273 -1.25 -21.69 8.56
N GLU A 274 -0.19 -21.85 7.76
CA GLU A 274 1.13 -21.27 8.03
C GLU A 274 1.08 -19.72 8.07
N GLY A 275 1.80 -19.11 9.02
CA GLY A 275 1.94 -17.67 9.16
C GLY A 275 3.13 -17.30 10.04
N THR A 276 3.61 -16.05 9.99
CA THR A 276 4.75 -15.56 10.78
C THR A 276 4.39 -15.22 12.23
N GLY A 277 3.12 -14.96 12.51
CA GLY A 277 2.67 -14.36 13.77
C GLY A 277 3.10 -12.89 13.94
N LEU A 278 3.63 -12.25 12.89
CA LEU A 278 4.08 -10.85 12.91
C LEU A 278 3.06 -9.89 12.27
N GLY A 279 2.20 -10.37 11.39
CA GLY A 279 1.32 -9.51 10.58
C GLY A 279 0.45 -8.59 11.44
N LEU A 280 -0.27 -9.12 12.45
CA LEU A 280 -1.13 -8.32 13.32
C LEU A 280 -0.32 -7.39 14.26
N ALA A 281 0.83 -7.82 14.75
CA ALA A 281 1.73 -6.98 15.55
C ALA A 281 2.24 -5.79 14.72
N ILE A 282 2.65 -6.02 13.47
CA ILE A 282 3.05 -4.96 12.52
C ILE A 282 1.86 -4.04 12.24
N THR A 283 0.67 -4.60 12.01
CA THR A 283 -0.56 -3.83 11.77
C THR A 283 -0.87 -2.90 12.93
N LYS A 284 -0.83 -3.38 14.16
CA LYS A 284 -1.01 -2.58 15.38
C LYS A 284 -0.02 -1.42 15.42
N ARG A 285 1.25 -1.72 15.17
CA ARG A 285 2.29 -0.70 15.22
C ARG A 285 2.16 0.35 14.11
N LEU A 286 1.76 -0.05 12.90
CA LEU A 286 1.50 0.88 11.80
C LEU A 286 0.31 1.80 12.12
N VAL A 287 -0.76 1.26 12.68
CA VAL A 287 -1.93 2.05 13.10
C VAL A 287 -1.55 3.03 14.22
N GLU A 288 -0.78 2.60 15.23
CA GLU A 288 -0.27 3.47 16.29
C GLU A 288 0.62 4.60 15.75
N MET A 289 1.46 4.33 14.73
CA MET A 289 2.29 5.34 14.06
C MET A 289 1.47 6.37 13.27
N MET A 290 0.24 6.02 12.89
CA MET A 290 -0.74 6.93 12.27
C MET A 290 -1.64 7.60 13.31
N ASP A 291 -1.24 7.62 14.59
CA ASP A 291 -2.00 8.15 15.74
C ASP A 291 -3.41 7.52 15.88
N GLY A 292 -3.53 6.26 15.43
CA GLY A 292 -4.76 5.49 15.43
C GLY A 292 -4.84 4.46 16.56
N GLN A 293 -5.94 3.71 16.55
CA GLN A 293 -6.20 2.59 17.45
C GLN A 293 -6.67 1.38 16.66
N ILE A 294 -6.34 0.18 17.15
CA ILE A 294 -6.78 -1.09 16.57
C ILE A 294 -7.41 -1.95 17.67
N TRP A 295 -8.44 -2.70 17.33
CA TRP A 295 -9.13 -3.61 18.25
C TRP A 295 -9.64 -4.85 17.51
N VAL A 296 -10.09 -5.83 18.28
CA VAL A 296 -10.77 -7.01 17.77
C VAL A 296 -11.91 -7.39 18.72
N THR A 297 -12.99 -7.85 18.16
CA THR A 297 -14.08 -8.53 18.87
C THR A 297 -14.35 -9.84 18.14
N SER A 298 -14.53 -10.92 18.87
CA SER A 298 -14.69 -12.24 18.24
C SER A 298 -15.48 -13.16 19.15
N GLU A 299 -16.17 -14.11 18.51
CA GLU A 299 -16.88 -15.19 19.19
C GLU A 299 -16.50 -16.50 18.51
N ASP A 300 -16.08 -17.49 19.33
CA ASP A 300 -15.59 -18.79 18.84
C ASP A 300 -16.65 -19.49 17.99
N ASN A 301 -16.27 -19.95 16.79
CA ASN A 301 -17.12 -20.58 15.77
C ASN A 301 -18.25 -19.69 15.18
N VAL A 302 -18.24 -18.38 15.41
CA VAL A 302 -19.18 -17.42 14.84
C VAL A 302 -18.47 -16.49 13.85
N GLY A 303 -17.28 -15.98 14.24
CA GLY A 303 -16.47 -15.10 13.41
C GLY A 303 -15.74 -14.04 14.21
N SER A 304 -15.02 -13.18 13.50
CA SER A 304 -14.25 -12.08 14.11
C SER A 304 -14.56 -10.76 13.42
N CYS A 305 -14.40 -9.68 14.18
CA CYS A 305 -14.45 -8.31 13.68
C CYS A 305 -13.19 -7.59 14.12
N PHE A 306 -12.27 -7.38 13.20
CA PHE A 306 -11.08 -6.54 13.39
C PHE A 306 -11.42 -5.12 12.98
N GLY A 307 -11.10 -4.14 13.84
CA GLY A 307 -11.33 -2.74 13.56
C GLY A 307 -10.10 -1.90 13.81
N PHE A 308 -9.95 -0.83 13.04
CA PHE A 308 -8.98 0.22 13.33
C PHE A 308 -9.58 1.60 13.08
N GLN A 309 -9.07 2.59 13.81
CA GLN A 309 -9.44 3.99 13.68
C GLN A 309 -8.19 4.79 13.35
N ILE A 310 -8.29 5.68 12.36
CA ILE A 310 -7.21 6.61 11.97
C ILE A 310 -7.81 7.97 11.59
N LYS A 311 -7.04 9.04 11.79
CA LYS A 311 -7.40 10.39 11.39
C LYS A 311 -6.55 10.83 10.21
N LEU A 312 -7.20 11.17 9.09
CA LEU A 312 -6.55 11.61 7.87
C LEU A 312 -7.12 12.97 7.42
N GLU A 313 -6.27 13.79 6.83
CA GLU A 313 -6.70 15.04 6.20
C GLU A 313 -7.40 14.73 4.88
N SER A 314 -8.53 15.41 4.59
CA SER A 314 -9.20 15.30 3.30
C SER A 314 -8.58 16.24 2.27
N SER A 315 -8.43 15.78 1.04
CA SER A 315 -7.99 16.64 -0.06
C SER A 315 -9.16 17.50 -0.55
N PRO A 316 -8.99 18.81 -0.78
CA PRO A 316 -10.05 19.70 -1.26
C PRO A 316 -10.54 19.39 -2.69
N ALA A 317 -9.99 18.37 -3.34
CA ALA A 317 -10.38 17.94 -4.70
C ALA A 317 -11.68 17.11 -4.74
N ASP A 318 -12.35 16.85 -3.63
CA ASP A 318 -13.40 15.84 -3.51
C ASP A 318 -14.83 16.41 -3.28
N ASP A 319 -15.10 17.62 -3.70
CA ASP A 319 -16.48 18.09 -3.85
C ASP A 319 -17.13 17.38 -5.07
N LEU A 320 -17.43 16.09 -4.92
CA LEU A 320 -18.30 15.39 -5.85
C LEU A 320 -19.69 16.02 -5.78
N GLU A 321 -20.02 16.88 -6.75
CA GLU A 321 -21.43 17.19 -7.03
C GLU A 321 -22.12 15.85 -7.37
N ILE A 322 -22.87 15.33 -6.40
CA ILE A 322 -23.73 14.16 -6.60
C ILE A 322 -24.86 14.60 -7.55
N VAL A 323 -24.69 14.32 -8.82
CA VAL A 323 -25.72 14.56 -9.83
C VAL A 323 -26.77 13.45 -9.70
N LYS A 324 -28.02 13.81 -9.43
CA LYS A 324 -29.11 12.85 -9.38
C LYS A 324 -29.26 12.20 -10.78
N PRO A 325 -29.22 10.84 -10.89
CA PRO A 325 -29.49 10.16 -12.15
C PRO A 325 -30.94 10.39 -12.60
N ALA A 326 -31.22 10.33 -13.89
CA ALA A 326 -32.58 10.42 -14.43
C ALA A 326 -33.40 9.11 -14.24
N ILE A 327 -33.02 8.28 -13.30
CA ILE A 327 -33.67 7.05 -12.88
C ILE A 327 -34.49 7.40 -11.65
N GLU A 328 -35.79 7.11 -11.68
CA GLU A 328 -36.68 7.36 -10.54
C GLU A 328 -36.87 6.13 -9.67
N ARG A 329 -37.00 4.94 -10.30
CA ARG A 329 -37.32 3.69 -9.60
C ARG A 329 -36.41 2.55 -10.03
N ALA A 330 -35.84 1.85 -9.06
CA ALA A 330 -34.94 0.70 -9.28
C ALA A 330 -35.46 -0.56 -8.57
N LEU A 331 -35.40 -1.68 -9.26
CA LEU A 331 -35.63 -3.01 -8.71
C LEU A 331 -34.27 -3.65 -8.44
N ILE A 332 -34.02 -4.08 -7.20
CA ILE A 332 -32.79 -4.75 -6.78
C ILE A 332 -33.14 -6.22 -6.49
N VAL A 333 -32.47 -7.14 -7.18
CA VAL A 333 -32.70 -8.58 -7.08
C VAL A 333 -31.38 -9.25 -6.70
N ASP A 334 -31.28 -9.71 -5.46
CA ASP A 334 -30.09 -10.41 -4.93
C ASP A 334 -30.55 -11.33 -3.78
N SER A 335 -30.05 -12.55 -3.70
CA SER A 335 -30.42 -13.52 -2.67
C SER A 335 -29.85 -13.14 -1.28
N SER A 336 -28.76 -12.38 -1.23
CA SER A 336 -28.11 -11.93 -0.01
C SER A 336 -28.78 -10.68 0.56
N ASP A 337 -29.36 -10.77 1.76
CA ASP A 337 -29.95 -9.63 2.48
C ASP A 337 -28.92 -8.50 2.69
N LEU A 338 -27.68 -8.85 2.94
CA LEU A 338 -26.60 -7.90 3.21
C LEU A 338 -26.22 -7.13 1.94
N THR A 339 -26.03 -7.83 0.82
CA THR A 339 -25.72 -7.19 -0.47
C THR A 339 -26.87 -6.29 -0.92
N ARG A 340 -28.12 -6.74 -0.78
CA ARG A 340 -29.31 -5.93 -1.08
C ARG A 340 -29.31 -4.62 -0.29
N THR A 341 -29.09 -4.70 1.02
CA THR A 341 -29.07 -3.55 1.90
C THR A 341 -27.99 -2.54 1.50
N ILE A 342 -26.78 -3.02 1.15
CA ILE A 342 -25.67 -2.16 0.72
C ILE A 342 -26.01 -1.45 -0.60
N ILE A 343 -26.51 -2.19 -1.60
CA ILE A 343 -26.86 -1.61 -2.92
C ILE A 343 -28.05 -0.66 -2.78
N GLU A 344 -29.10 -1.05 -2.04
CA GLU A 344 -30.26 -0.21 -1.78
C GLU A 344 -29.86 1.12 -1.12
N LYS A 345 -29.01 1.08 -0.09
CA LYS A 345 -28.46 2.27 0.57
C LYS A 345 -27.71 3.17 -0.42
N GLN A 346 -26.84 2.60 -1.26
CA GLN A 346 -26.06 3.35 -2.25
C GLN A 346 -26.93 4.01 -3.32
N VAL A 347 -27.94 3.31 -3.82
CA VAL A 347 -28.84 3.79 -4.89
C VAL A 347 -29.88 4.78 -4.34
N SER A 348 -30.45 4.52 -3.17
CA SER A 348 -31.45 5.41 -2.54
C SER A 348 -30.88 6.78 -2.19
N LEU A 349 -29.59 6.88 -1.84
CA LEU A 349 -28.94 8.15 -1.55
C LEU A 349 -28.75 9.04 -2.78
N LEU A 350 -28.82 8.48 -3.99
CA LEU A 350 -28.92 9.25 -5.23
C LEU A 350 -30.34 9.79 -5.50
N GLY A 351 -31.28 9.53 -4.59
CA GLY A 351 -32.67 9.94 -4.73
C GLY A 351 -33.50 9.03 -5.64
N VAL A 352 -33.08 7.77 -5.82
CA VAL A 352 -33.79 6.73 -6.56
C VAL A 352 -34.63 5.91 -5.58
N GLU A 353 -35.91 5.70 -5.88
CA GLU A 353 -36.79 4.84 -5.08
C GLU A 353 -36.44 3.37 -5.37
N CYS A 354 -36.03 2.62 -4.34
CA CYS A 354 -35.60 1.23 -4.48
C CYS A 354 -36.66 0.25 -3.97
N THR A 355 -36.86 -0.83 -4.73
CA THR A 355 -37.56 -2.02 -4.27
C THR A 355 -36.58 -3.19 -4.30
N ALA A 356 -36.29 -3.78 -3.14
CA ALA A 356 -35.33 -4.86 -3.02
C ALA A 356 -36.04 -6.17 -2.73
N VAL A 357 -35.75 -7.22 -3.53
CA VAL A 357 -36.35 -8.55 -3.43
C VAL A 357 -35.27 -9.62 -3.44
N GLY A 358 -35.49 -10.68 -2.66
CA GLY A 358 -34.52 -11.77 -2.51
C GLY A 358 -34.82 -13.01 -3.37
N ARG A 359 -35.90 -13.01 -4.15
CA ARG A 359 -36.36 -14.16 -4.96
C ARG A 359 -36.78 -13.73 -6.34
N ASP A 360 -36.49 -14.57 -7.33
CA ASP A 360 -36.82 -14.35 -8.73
C ASP A 360 -38.32 -14.21 -8.97
N GLN A 361 -39.12 -15.05 -8.29
CA GLN A 361 -40.60 -15.02 -8.41
C GLN A 361 -41.17 -13.69 -7.90
N ASP A 362 -40.63 -13.14 -6.82
CA ASP A 362 -41.04 -11.85 -6.28
C ASP A 362 -40.63 -10.71 -7.23
N ALA A 363 -39.46 -10.82 -7.88
CA ALA A 363 -38.97 -9.87 -8.87
C ALA A 363 -39.88 -9.85 -10.12
N ILE A 364 -40.23 -10.99 -10.64
CA ILE A 364 -41.15 -11.11 -11.80
C ILE A 364 -42.55 -10.55 -11.47
N ALA A 365 -43.06 -10.80 -10.25
CA ALA A 365 -44.35 -10.24 -9.82
C ALA A 365 -44.35 -8.70 -9.73
N GLN A 366 -43.19 -8.08 -9.51
CA GLN A 366 -43.02 -6.63 -9.39
C GLN A 366 -42.78 -5.90 -10.73
N LEU A 367 -42.54 -6.63 -11.85
CA LEU A 367 -42.16 -6.04 -13.15
C LEU A 367 -43.14 -4.95 -13.64
N ASN A 368 -44.45 -5.14 -13.41
CA ASN A 368 -45.48 -4.20 -13.84
C ASN A 368 -45.57 -2.93 -12.99
N SER A 369 -44.68 -2.75 -11.99
CA SER A 369 -44.73 -1.62 -11.08
C SER A 369 -44.01 -0.35 -11.63
N GLY A 370 -43.51 -0.40 -12.87
CA GLY A 370 -42.92 0.78 -13.56
C GLY A 370 -41.54 1.13 -13.06
N PHE A 371 -40.56 0.25 -13.20
CA PHE A 371 -39.14 0.48 -12.90
C PHE A 371 -38.40 0.99 -14.14
N ASP A 372 -37.42 1.85 -13.91
CA ASP A 372 -36.50 2.37 -14.93
C ASP A 372 -35.22 1.53 -14.99
N LEU A 373 -34.86 0.87 -13.88
CA LEU A 373 -33.64 0.11 -13.69
C LEU A 373 -33.92 -1.20 -12.97
N ALA A 374 -33.28 -2.27 -13.41
CA ALA A 374 -33.14 -3.52 -12.65
C ALA A 374 -31.65 -3.76 -12.35
N ILE A 375 -31.31 -4.03 -11.10
CA ILE A 375 -29.97 -4.47 -10.66
C ILE A 375 -30.12 -5.93 -10.24
N ILE A 376 -29.46 -6.82 -10.95
CA ILE A 376 -29.60 -8.28 -10.81
C ILE A 376 -28.26 -8.90 -10.42
N ASP A 377 -28.26 -9.76 -9.41
CA ASP A 377 -27.14 -10.63 -9.10
C ASP A 377 -27.07 -11.79 -10.12
N ASP A 378 -25.86 -12.18 -10.54
CA ASP A 378 -25.65 -13.30 -11.47
C ASP A 378 -25.96 -14.68 -10.85
N MET A 379 -25.80 -14.80 -9.54
CA MET A 379 -26.02 -16.03 -8.77
C MET A 379 -27.33 -15.93 -7.99
N GLN A 380 -28.47 -16.24 -8.62
CA GLN A 380 -29.79 -16.24 -7.98
C GLN A 380 -30.30 -17.66 -7.84
N GLY A 381 -30.60 -18.09 -6.62
CA GLY A 381 -31.34 -19.28 -6.21
C GLY A 381 -31.64 -20.38 -7.24
N GLU A 382 -32.84 -20.36 -7.80
CA GLU A 382 -33.31 -21.38 -8.79
C GLU A 382 -33.16 -20.92 -10.25
N ILE A 383 -33.01 -19.60 -10.51
CA ILE A 383 -32.91 -19.01 -11.85
C ILE A 383 -31.59 -18.27 -11.96
N ASP A 384 -30.86 -18.45 -13.06
CA ASP A 384 -29.66 -17.71 -13.43
C ASP A 384 -30.03 -16.24 -13.67
N GLY A 385 -29.13 -15.30 -13.23
CA GLY A 385 -29.33 -13.87 -13.42
C GLY A 385 -29.54 -13.47 -14.90
N PHE A 386 -28.92 -14.17 -15.85
CA PHE A 386 -29.15 -13.96 -17.28
C PHE A 386 -30.50 -14.43 -17.75
N ASP A 387 -31.01 -15.53 -17.19
CA ASP A 387 -32.38 -16.00 -17.49
C ASP A 387 -33.43 -15.01 -16.99
N LEU A 388 -33.21 -14.46 -15.80
CA LEU A 388 -34.05 -13.40 -15.24
C LEU A 388 -33.97 -12.12 -16.10
N ALA A 389 -32.77 -11.71 -16.52
CA ALA A 389 -32.58 -10.57 -17.42
C ALA A 389 -33.31 -10.76 -18.76
N ARG A 390 -33.31 -11.98 -19.33
CA ARG A 390 -34.06 -12.30 -20.55
C ARG A 390 -35.57 -12.19 -20.33
N ALA A 391 -36.08 -12.68 -19.20
CA ALA A 391 -37.48 -12.55 -18.85
C ALA A 391 -37.87 -11.06 -18.72
N PHE A 392 -37.07 -10.26 -18.05
CA PHE A 392 -37.30 -8.81 -17.92
C PHE A 392 -37.26 -8.10 -19.26
N ARG A 393 -36.27 -8.41 -20.12
CA ARG A 393 -36.15 -7.81 -21.44
C ARG A 393 -37.31 -8.17 -22.38
N ALA A 394 -37.87 -9.36 -22.24
CA ALA A 394 -39.02 -9.80 -23.04
C ALA A 394 -40.31 -9.02 -22.72
N GLU A 395 -40.52 -8.67 -21.44
CA GLU A 395 -41.71 -7.90 -21.01
C GLU A 395 -41.50 -6.38 -21.07
N LEU A 396 -40.26 -5.89 -20.77
CA LEU A 396 -39.92 -4.48 -20.72
C LEU A 396 -38.65 -4.21 -21.58
N PRO A 397 -38.83 -4.02 -22.91
CA PRO A 397 -37.68 -3.84 -23.81
C PRO A 397 -36.77 -2.65 -23.50
N GLU A 398 -37.30 -1.59 -22.90
CA GLU A 398 -36.56 -0.34 -22.58
C GLU A 398 -35.97 -0.33 -21.18
N LEU A 399 -36.23 -1.34 -20.34
CA LEU A 399 -35.70 -1.39 -18.97
C LEU A 399 -34.17 -1.46 -18.98
N ALA A 400 -33.51 -0.55 -18.26
CA ALA A 400 -32.07 -0.67 -18.04
C ALA A 400 -31.79 -1.86 -17.09
N ILE A 401 -30.90 -2.78 -17.48
CA ILE A 401 -30.56 -3.95 -16.68
C ILE A 401 -29.07 -3.96 -16.39
N LEU A 402 -28.70 -3.91 -15.10
CA LEU A 402 -27.35 -4.09 -14.59
C LEU A 402 -27.19 -5.48 -14.01
N LEU A 403 -26.24 -6.26 -14.50
CA LEU A 403 -25.85 -7.53 -13.89
C LEU A 403 -24.62 -7.32 -13.03
N ILE A 404 -24.66 -7.79 -11.78
CA ILE A 404 -23.53 -7.71 -10.86
C ILE A 404 -22.99 -9.12 -10.65
N THR A 405 -21.71 -9.36 -10.99
CA THR A 405 -21.09 -10.68 -11.01
C THR A 405 -19.72 -10.70 -10.32
N SER A 406 -19.34 -11.83 -9.77
CA SER A 406 -17.98 -12.08 -9.29
C SER A 406 -17.01 -12.43 -10.43
N ASN A 407 -17.51 -12.85 -11.62
CA ASN A 407 -16.70 -13.26 -12.77
C ASN A 407 -17.17 -12.61 -14.08
N VAL A 408 -16.68 -11.41 -14.34
CA VAL A 408 -17.02 -10.62 -15.53
C VAL A 408 -16.67 -11.35 -16.82
N SER A 409 -15.54 -12.09 -16.86
CA SER A 409 -15.13 -12.79 -18.09
C SER A 409 -16.11 -13.89 -18.52
N VAL A 410 -16.66 -14.62 -17.56
CA VAL A 410 -17.69 -15.63 -17.81
C VAL A 410 -18.98 -14.94 -18.25
N ALA A 411 -19.39 -13.89 -17.53
CA ALA A 411 -20.62 -13.15 -17.83
C ALA A 411 -20.58 -12.45 -19.21
N GLU A 412 -19.43 -11.90 -19.63
CA GLU A 412 -19.28 -11.30 -20.97
C GLU A 412 -19.32 -12.34 -22.11
N ALA A 413 -19.00 -13.61 -21.81
CA ALA A 413 -19.06 -14.72 -22.78
C ALA A 413 -20.43 -15.41 -22.83
N ASP A 414 -21.38 -15.02 -21.98
CA ASP A 414 -22.68 -15.64 -21.91
C ASP A 414 -23.52 -15.34 -23.17
N PRO A 415 -24.23 -16.36 -23.76
CA PRO A 415 -25.10 -16.16 -24.92
C PRO A 415 -26.24 -15.15 -24.68
N ALA A 416 -26.62 -14.88 -23.45
CA ALA A 416 -27.66 -13.91 -23.08
C ALA A 416 -27.12 -12.52 -22.75
N ARG A 417 -25.83 -12.24 -23.02
CA ARG A 417 -25.17 -10.96 -22.77
C ARG A 417 -25.96 -9.76 -23.31
N ASP A 418 -26.63 -9.91 -24.45
CA ASP A 418 -27.39 -8.83 -25.09
C ASP A 418 -28.68 -8.45 -24.31
N ALA A 419 -29.14 -9.29 -23.39
CA ALA A 419 -30.29 -8.97 -22.53
C ALA A 419 -29.92 -7.94 -21.44
N VAL A 420 -28.61 -7.76 -21.16
CA VAL A 420 -28.08 -6.93 -20.08
C VAL A 420 -27.47 -5.64 -20.63
N SER A 421 -27.79 -4.48 -20.03
CA SER A 421 -27.25 -3.18 -20.45
C SER A 421 -25.79 -3.00 -20.05
N ARG A 422 -25.42 -3.42 -18.84
CA ARG A 422 -24.03 -3.37 -18.31
C ARG A 422 -23.78 -4.54 -17.35
N ILE A 423 -22.52 -5.00 -17.31
CA ILE A 423 -22.05 -5.99 -16.34
C ILE A 423 -21.06 -5.28 -15.39
N LEU A 424 -21.23 -5.48 -14.10
CA LEU A 424 -20.40 -4.90 -13.04
C LEU A 424 -19.74 -6.00 -12.20
N GLN A 425 -18.49 -5.81 -11.83
CA GLN A 425 -17.76 -6.76 -10.99
C GLN A 425 -18.01 -6.51 -9.50
N LYS A 426 -18.32 -7.57 -8.75
CA LYS A 426 -18.38 -7.53 -7.27
C LYS A 426 -16.99 -7.45 -6.64
N PRO A 427 -16.86 -6.69 -5.53
CA PRO A 427 -17.76 -5.65 -5.04
C PRO A 427 -17.68 -4.39 -5.91
N VAL A 428 -18.82 -3.74 -6.13
CA VAL A 428 -18.91 -2.57 -7.01
C VAL A 428 -18.46 -1.31 -6.26
N PRO A 429 -17.43 -0.58 -6.74
CA PRO A 429 -17.08 0.72 -6.17
C PRO A 429 -18.24 1.71 -6.35
N ARG A 430 -18.60 2.45 -5.30
CA ARG A 430 -19.75 3.38 -5.33
C ARG A 430 -19.65 4.43 -6.44
N GLN A 431 -18.47 5.02 -6.65
CA GLN A 431 -18.25 6.00 -7.71
C GLN A 431 -18.46 5.42 -9.11
N TYR A 432 -18.10 4.14 -9.29
CA TYR A 432 -18.32 3.45 -10.56
C TYR A 432 -19.80 3.17 -10.77
N LEU A 433 -20.51 2.71 -9.73
CA LEU A 433 -21.97 2.52 -9.77
C LEU A 433 -22.68 3.84 -10.14
N TYR A 434 -22.34 4.94 -9.49
CA TYR A 434 -22.91 6.26 -9.78
C TYR A 434 -22.71 6.70 -11.23
N ARG A 435 -21.51 6.53 -11.75
CA ARG A 435 -21.20 6.86 -13.15
C ARG A 435 -22.05 6.04 -14.12
N VAL A 436 -22.17 4.75 -13.87
CA VAL A 436 -23.00 3.86 -14.70
C VAL A 436 -24.48 4.26 -14.64
N LEU A 437 -25.00 4.60 -13.46
CA LEU A 437 -26.39 5.06 -13.31
C LEU A 437 -26.67 6.38 -14.05
N ILE A 438 -25.71 7.30 -14.06
CA ILE A 438 -25.80 8.57 -14.83
C ILE A 438 -25.77 8.29 -16.34
N ASP A 439 -24.91 7.37 -16.78
CA ASP A 439 -24.76 7.03 -18.21
C ASP A 439 -25.96 6.27 -18.80
N LEU A 440 -26.68 5.52 -17.98
CA LEU A 440 -27.89 4.79 -18.38
C LEU A 440 -29.14 5.67 -18.52
N ALA A 441 -29.07 6.94 -18.11
CA ALA A 441 -30.18 7.89 -18.27
C ALA A 441 -30.54 8.09 -19.75
N PRO A 442 -31.85 8.17 -20.10
CA PRO A 442 -32.30 8.43 -21.47
C PRO A 442 -31.73 9.75 -22.02
N PRO A 443 -31.39 9.81 -23.31
CA PRO A 443 -30.70 10.96 -23.92
C PRO A 443 -31.49 12.28 -23.92
N GLU A 444 -32.81 12.26 -23.67
CA GLU A 444 -33.65 13.48 -23.69
C GLU A 444 -33.49 14.40 -22.48
N GLN A 445 -32.79 13.98 -21.42
CA GLN A 445 -32.60 14.78 -20.20
C GLN A 445 -31.16 15.25 -19.96
N LYS A 446 -30.26 15.11 -20.93
CA LYS A 446 -28.89 15.61 -20.81
C LYS A 446 -28.86 17.12 -21.03
N THR A 447 -29.03 17.91 -19.97
CA THR A 447 -28.73 19.34 -20.00
C THR A 447 -27.23 19.56 -20.22
N PRO A 448 -26.83 20.43 -21.16
CA PRO A 448 -25.43 20.60 -21.48
C PRO A 448 -24.77 21.57 -20.51
N LYS A 449 -24.24 21.09 -19.41
CA LYS A 449 -23.20 21.74 -18.60
C LYS A 449 -22.51 20.70 -17.72
N THR A 450 -21.55 20.01 -18.33
CA THR A 450 -20.52 19.32 -17.53
C THR A 450 -19.24 19.44 -18.31
N GLU A 451 -18.33 20.24 -17.80
CA GLU A 451 -16.94 20.23 -18.25
C GLU A 451 -16.40 18.83 -17.98
N THR A 452 -16.05 18.18 -19.06
CA THR A 452 -15.53 16.82 -19.08
C THR A 452 -14.15 16.83 -18.45
N ILE A 453 -14.03 16.36 -17.21
CA ILE A 453 -12.74 15.92 -16.70
C ILE A 453 -12.43 14.60 -17.40
N VAL A 454 -11.65 14.71 -18.46
CA VAL A 454 -11.16 13.59 -19.26
C VAL A 454 -10.08 12.87 -18.45
N PHE A 455 -10.46 11.82 -17.73
CA PHE A 455 -9.49 10.79 -17.41
C PHE A 455 -9.24 9.99 -18.69
N HIS A 456 -8.04 10.06 -19.19
CA HIS A 456 -7.58 9.38 -20.39
C HIS A 456 -7.67 7.84 -20.24
N THR A 457 -8.86 7.28 -20.43
CA THR A 457 -9.02 5.98 -21.08
C THR A 457 -9.14 6.22 -22.57
N ALA A 458 -8.24 7.04 -23.09
CA ALA A 458 -8.18 7.30 -24.50
C ALA A 458 -7.46 6.14 -25.17
N ASN A 459 -8.18 5.56 -26.11
CA ASN A 459 -7.64 4.99 -27.32
C ASN A 459 -7.06 3.59 -27.33
N ARG A 460 -7.81 2.60 -26.84
CA ARG A 460 -7.61 1.23 -27.35
C ARG A 460 -7.96 1.16 -28.87
N ALA A 461 -8.90 1.98 -29.33
CA ALA A 461 -9.34 1.99 -30.73
C ALA A 461 -8.44 2.80 -31.69
N GLN A 462 -7.70 3.81 -31.21
CA GLN A 462 -6.77 4.59 -32.04
C GLN A 462 -5.39 3.96 -32.17
N LEU A 463 -4.97 3.12 -31.21
CA LEU A 463 -3.72 2.34 -31.27
C LEU A 463 -3.76 1.21 -32.31
N MET A 464 -4.94 0.83 -32.80
CA MET A 464 -5.09 -0.21 -33.82
C MET A 464 -4.95 0.28 -35.28
N ALA A 465 -4.80 1.57 -35.52
CA ALA A 465 -4.91 2.14 -36.90
C ALA A 465 -3.58 2.44 -37.60
N ASN A 466 -2.41 2.40 -36.95
CA ASN A 466 -1.14 2.79 -37.59
C ASN A 466 -0.28 1.56 -37.97
N LYS A 467 -0.54 0.99 -39.15
CA LYS A 467 0.32 -0.04 -39.78
C LYS A 467 1.58 0.51 -40.45
N ALA A 468 1.80 1.83 -40.48
CA ALA A 468 2.91 2.49 -41.18
C ALA A 468 3.83 3.20 -40.16
N GLY A 469 4.70 2.47 -39.49
CA GLY A 469 5.71 3.02 -38.58
C GLY A 469 6.89 2.06 -38.44
N ARG A 470 8.01 2.54 -37.86
CA ARG A 470 9.14 1.68 -37.50
C ARG A 470 8.87 0.95 -36.17
N LYS A 471 9.65 -0.09 -35.86
CA LYS A 471 9.60 -0.73 -34.55
C LYS A 471 10.01 0.24 -33.44
N LEU A 472 9.38 0.10 -32.28
CA LEU A 472 9.78 0.80 -31.07
C LEU A 472 11.13 0.24 -30.60
N ARG A 473 12.10 1.09 -30.31
CA ARG A 473 13.44 0.72 -29.83
C ARG A 473 13.53 0.94 -28.33
N ILE A 474 13.75 -0.14 -27.62
CA ILE A 474 13.88 -0.14 -26.15
C ILE A 474 15.31 -0.51 -25.79
N LEU A 475 15.96 0.32 -24.96
CA LEU A 475 17.25 0.03 -24.35
C LEU A 475 17.02 -0.27 -22.87
N ALA A 476 17.41 -1.45 -22.42
CA ALA A 476 17.31 -1.86 -21.02
C ALA A 476 18.70 -1.99 -20.39
N ALA A 477 18.95 -1.23 -19.34
CA ALA A 477 20.16 -1.29 -18.54
C ALA A 477 19.93 -2.18 -17.32
N GLU A 478 20.60 -3.33 -17.27
CA GLU A 478 20.48 -4.31 -16.19
C GLU A 478 21.77 -5.16 -16.18
N ASP A 479 22.46 -5.21 -15.08
CA ASP A 479 23.74 -5.95 -14.97
C ASP A 479 23.58 -7.46 -14.75
N ASN A 480 22.42 -7.87 -14.22
CA ASN A 480 22.15 -9.28 -13.94
C ASN A 480 21.53 -9.98 -15.16
N LYS A 481 22.22 -11.04 -15.65
CA LYS A 481 21.78 -11.82 -16.82
C LYS A 481 20.43 -12.52 -16.64
N ALA A 482 20.08 -12.94 -15.42
CA ALA A 482 18.78 -13.54 -15.13
C ALA A 482 17.68 -12.49 -15.27
N ASN A 483 17.88 -11.30 -14.71
CA ASN A 483 16.91 -10.18 -14.83
C ASN A 483 16.77 -9.72 -16.29
N GLN A 484 17.86 -9.68 -17.09
CA GLN A 484 17.81 -9.41 -18.53
C GLN A 484 16.93 -10.43 -19.24
N LEU A 485 17.06 -11.73 -18.89
CA LEU A 485 16.26 -12.79 -19.48
C LEU A 485 14.78 -12.63 -19.13
N VAL A 486 14.46 -12.34 -17.86
CA VAL A 486 13.09 -12.07 -17.39
C VAL A 486 12.50 -10.89 -18.16
N PHE A 487 13.20 -9.77 -18.22
CA PHE A 487 12.75 -8.56 -18.94
C PHE A 487 12.54 -8.84 -20.45
N ARG A 488 13.45 -9.57 -21.08
CA ARG A 488 13.32 -9.99 -22.49
C ARG A 488 12.08 -10.85 -22.71
N LYS A 489 11.79 -11.77 -21.78
CA LYS A 489 10.61 -12.64 -21.85
C LYS A 489 9.30 -11.87 -21.66
N MET A 490 9.27 -10.89 -20.74
CA MET A 490 8.09 -10.03 -20.53
C MET A 490 7.68 -9.29 -21.82
N LEU A 491 8.65 -8.90 -22.65
CA LEU A 491 8.41 -8.13 -23.87
C LEU A 491 8.43 -8.98 -25.16
N LYS A 492 8.59 -10.32 -25.06
CA LYS A 492 8.77 -11.23 -26.20
C LYS A 492 7.68 -11.12 -27.28
N ASN A 493 6.44 -10.87 -26.85
CA ASN A 493 5.27 -10.84 -27.74
C ASN A 493 4.99 -9.46 -28.33
N LEU A 494 5.82 -8.46 -28.03
CA LEU A 494 5.70 -7.10 -28.59
C LEU A 494 6.59 -6.95 -29.84
N ASP A 495 6.09 -6.21 -30.83
CA ASP A 495 6.86 -5.91 -32.04
C ASP A 495 7.82 -4.74 -31.81
N ILE A 496 8.90 -5.01 -31.08
CA ILE A 496 9.91 -4.06 -30.62
C ILE A 496 11.33 -4.51 -31.01
N ASP A 497 12.27 -3.56 -30.99
CA ASP A 497 13.71 -3.83 -31.01
C ASP A 497 14.26 -3.59 -29.60
N LEU A 498 14.80 -4.62 -28.95
CA LEU A 498 15.27 -4.59 -27.57
C LEU A 498 16.76 -4.88 -27.47
N GLU A 499 17.53 -3.93 -26.91
CA GLU A 499 18.96 -4.06 -26.61
C GLU A 499 19.22 -3.94 -25.10
N PHE A 500 20.31 -4.60 -24.64
CA PHE A 500 20.71 -4.61 -23.24
C PHE A 500 22.09 -4.00 -23.04
N ALA A 501 22.22 -3.20 -21.98
CA ALA A 501 23.48 -2.71 -21.45
C ALA A 501 23.74 -3.33 -20.05
N ASN A 502 24.98 -3.70 -19.75
CA ASN A 502 25.36 -4.34 -18.48
C ASN A 502 25.88 -3.34 -17.42
N ASN A 503 25.99 -2.08 -17.74
CA ASN A 503 26.44 -1.01 -16.84
C ASN A 503 26.16 0.36 -17.46
N GLY A 504 26.26 1.43 -16.65
CA GLY A 504 25.97 2.79 -17.09
C GLY A 504 26.87 3.33 -18.20
N ILE A 505 28.10 2.83 -18.37
CA ILE A 505 29.00 3.25 -19.47
C ILE A 505 28.48 2.69 -20.80
N GLU A 506 28.06 1.42 -20.81
CA GLU A 506 27.49 0.78 -22.00
C GLU A 506 26.16 1.43 -22.41
N VAL A 507 25.31 1.84 -21.44
CA VAL A 507 24.06 2.56 -21.72
C VAL A 507 24.32 3.83 -22.50
N VAL A 508 25.26 4.67 -22.06
CA VAL A 508 25.59 5.95 -22.74
C VAL A 508 26.12 5.70 -24.16
N SER A 509 26.93 4.64 -24.34
CA SER A 509 27.43 4.27 -25.67
C SER A 509 26.30 3.76 -26.59
N LEU A 510 25.42 2.89 -26.08
CA LEU A 510 24.28 2.34 -26.82
C LEU A 510 23.21 3.42 -27.09
N TYR A 511 23.04 4.39 -26.20
CA TYR A 511 22.17 5.53 -26.47
C TYR A 511 22.54 6.24 -27.79
N GLN A 512 23.83 6.41 -28.06
CA GLN A 512 24.32 7.06 -29.28
C GLN A 512 24.24 6.15 -30.53
N SER A 513 24.50 4.86 -30.38
CA SER A 513 24.60 3.92 -31.52
C SER A 513 23.27 3.24 -31.87
N PHE A 514 22.44 2.92 -30.87
CA PHE A 514 21.16 2.25 -31.05
C PHE A 514 20.00 3.24 -31.27
N ASP A 515 20.14 4.51 -30.84
CA ASP A 515 19.10 5.57 -30.91
C ASP A 515 17.75 5.10 -30.35
N PRO A 516 17.66 4.77 -29.04
CA PRO A 516 16.46 4.24 -28.43
C PRO A 516 15.34 5.27 -28.34
N ASP A 517 14.10 4.77 -28.24
CA ASP A 517 12.91 5.59 -27.99
C ASP A 517 12.56 5.64 -26.50
N ILE A 518 12.91 4.60 -25.76
CA ILE A 518 12.68 4.44 -24.32
C ILE A 518 13.91 3.77 -23.71
N ILE A 519 14.31 4.22 -22.52
CA ILE A 519 15.34 3.55 -21.71
C ILE A 519 14.72 3.07 -20.41
N PHE A 520 14.86 1.78 -20.09
CA PHE A 520 14.67 1.23 -18.76
C PHE A 520 16.03 1.16 -18.08
N MET A 521 16.20 1.87 -16.96
CA MET A 521 17.48 2.11 -16.32
C MET A 521 17.52 1.53 -14.91
N ASP A 522 18.27 0.46 -14.69
CA ASP A 522 18.61 0.04 -13.33
C ASP A 522 19.43 1.12 -12.63
N ILE A 523 19.03 1.45 -11.41
CA ILE A 523 19.75 2.45 -10.61
C ILE A 523 21.06 1.87 -10.08
N SER A 524 21.08 0.59 -9.68
CA SER A 524 22.21 -0.03 -8.99
C SER A 524 23.03 -0.90 -9.93
N MET A 525 23.92 -0.30 -10.69
CA MET A 525 24.80 -1.02 -11.63
C MET A 525 26.28 -0.81 -11.31
N PRO A 526 27.16 -1.79 -11.63
CA PRO A 526 28.60 -1.66 -11.46
C PRO A 526 29.22 -0.65 -12.44
N LYS A 527 30.41 -0.14 -12.14
CA LYS A 527 31.24 0.80 -12.92
C LYS A 527 30.67 2.20 -13.02
N LYS A 528 29.41 2.37 -13.37
CA LYS A 528 28.67 3.62 -13.45
C LYS A 528 27.21 3.34 -13.12
N ASP A 529 26.67 4.04 -12.14
CA ASP A 529 25.28 3.86 -11.71
C ASP A 529 24.29 4.48 -12.71
N GLY A 530 22.99 4.12 -12.56
CA GLY A 530 21.95 4.58 -13.46
C GLY A 530 21.68 6.09 -13.37
N LYS A 531 21.90 6.71 -12.20
CA LYS A 531 21.73 8.16 -12.02
C LYS A 531 22.84 8.93 -12.74
N GLU A 532 24.08 8.47 -12.64
CA GLU A 532 25.22 9.05 -13.37
C GLU A 532 25.07 8.89 -14.88
N ALA A 533 24.65 7.69 -15.34
CA ALA A 533 24.41 7.42 -16.75
C ALA A 533 23.29 8.32 -17.30
N THR A 534 22.24 8.53 -16.54
CA THR A 534 21.14 9.45 -16.92
C THR A 534 21.61 10.90 -17.07
N ARG A 535 22.43 11.39 -16.14
CA ARG A 535 22.98 12.76 -16.25
C ARG A 535 23.79 12.94 -17.55
N ASP A 536 24.60 11.94 -17.91
CA ASP A 536 25.37 12.00 -19.15
C ASP A 536 24.46 11.98 -20.38
N ILE A 537 23.44 11.13 -20.40
CA ILE A 537 22.46 11.09 -21.50
C ILE A 537 21.73 12.44 -21.60
N ARG A 538 21.29 13.02 -20.48
CA ARG A 538 20.65 14.35 -20.46
C ARG A 538 21.57 15.48 -20.95
N ALA A 539 22.88 15.35 -20.73
CA ALA A 539 23.88 16.29 -21.27
C ALA A 539 23.99 16.15 -22.80
N LEU A 540 23.97 14.91 -23.32
CA LEU A 540 23.98 14.63 -24.76
C LEU A 540 22.70 15.12 -25.46
N GLU A 541 21.54 14.92 -24.84
CA GLU A 541 20.24 15.37 -25.36
C GLU A 541 20.14 16.89 -25.54
N LYS A 542 20.77 17.67 -24.64
CA LYS A 542 20.85 19.13 -24.81
C LYS A 542 21.55 19.54 -26.11
N THR A 543 22.49 18.72 -26.58
CA THR A 543 23.22 18.98 -27.83
C THR A 543 22.39 18.55 -29.06
N ASN A 544 21.61 17.46 -28.92
CA ASN A 544 20.88 16.86 -30.05
C ASN A 544 19.41 17.32 -30.13
N GLN A 545 18.92 18.14 -29.19
CA GLN A 545 17.52 18.61 -29.08
C GLN A 545 16.47 17.48 -29.07
N LYS A 546 16.84 16.27 -28.66
CA LYS A 546 15.97 15.09 -28.58
C LYS A 546 15.92 14.64 -27.11
N ARG A 547 14.73 14.63 -26.50
CA ARG A 547 14.51 14.08 -25.16
C ARG A 547 13.74 12.77 -25.26
N ILE A 548 14.26 11.70 -24.66
CA ILE A 548 13.61 10.41 -24.61
C ILE A 548 13.23 10.07 -23.16
N PRO A 549 12.13 9.35 -22.95
CA PRO A 549 11.73 8.89 -21.61
C PRO A 549 12.75 7.89 -21.06
N ILE A 550 13.18 8.11 -19.81
CA ILE A 550 14.05 7.22 -19.05
C ILE A 550 13.27 6.77 -17.80
N ILE A 551 13.02 5.47 -17.71
CA ILE A 551 12.26 4.84 -16.63
C ILE A 551 13.25 4.15 -15.70
N ALA A 552 13.31 4.56 -14.43
CA ALA A 552 14.14 3.91 -13.44
C ALA A 552 13.59 2.52 -13.07
N MET A 553 14.46 1.53 -12.93
CA MET A 553 14.17 0.25 -12.31
C MET A 553 14.89 0.21 -10.96
N THR A 554 14.17 0.21 -9.85
CA THR A 554 14.75 0.32 -8.51
C THR A 554 14.27 -0.80 -7.60
N ALA A 555 15.16 -1.32 -6.76
CA ALA A 555 14.81 -2.27 -5.70
C ALA A 555 14.06 -1.60 -4.53
N HIS A 556 14.14 -0.28 -4.40
CA HIS A 556 13.49 0.49 -3.35
C HIS A 556 12.70 1.65 -3.94
N ALA A 557 11.42 1.74 -3.59
CA ALA A 557 10.58 2.91 -3.81
C ALA A 557 10.62 3.84 -2.59
N MET A 558 11.79 4.11 -2.03
CA MET A 558 11.87 5.01 -0.88
C MET A 558 11.74 6.48 -1.34
N ALA A 559 10.95 7.32 -0.66
CA ALA A 559 10.63 8.68 -1.12
C ALA A 559 11.86 9.61 -1.25
N GLY A 560 12.93 9.37 -0.49
CA GLY A 560 14.23 10.05 -0.71
C GLY A 560 14.91 9.62 -2.01
N ASP A 561 14.66 8.38 -2.48
CA ASP A 561 15.18 7.90 -3.76
C ASP A 561 14.39 8.45 -4.94
N GLN A 562 13.08 8.64 -4.80
CA GLN A 562 12.21 9.19 -5.84
C GLN A 562 12.62 10.63 -6.20
N GLU A 563 12.82 11.48 -5.21
CA GLU A 563 13.27 12.85 -5.43
C GLU A 563 14.68 12.90 -6.03
N THR A 564 15.59 12.06 -5.57
CA THR A 564 16.94 11.94 -6.13
C THR A 564 16.95 11.31 -7.53
N ILE A 565 16.01 10.41 -7.85
CA ILE A 565 15.81 9.83 -9.18
C ILE A 565 15.33 10.90 -10.16
N LEU A 566 14.30 11.66 -9.80
CA LEU A 566 13.77 12.76 -10.63
C LEU A 566 14.80 13.90 -10.78
N GLN A 567 15.52 14.27 -9.72
CA GLN A 567 16.60 15.27 -9.77
C GLN A 567 17.78 14.82 -10.65
N ALA A 568 18.03 13.52 -10.77
CA ALA A 568 19.02 12.97 -11.69
C ALA A 568 18.58 13.02 -13.16
N GLY A 569 17.30 13.34 -13.43
CA GLY A 569 16.75 13.51 -14.76
C GLY A 569 16.00 12.31 -15.33
N LEU A 570 15.68 11.28 -14.50
CA LEU A 570 14.78 10.19 -14.90
C LEU A 570 13.33 10.70 -14.89
N ASP A 571 12.48 10.16 -15.77
CA ASP A 571 11.11 10.65 -15.96
C ASP A 571 10.07 9.84 -15.17
N HIS A 572 10.28 8.52 -15.04
CA HIS A 572 9.40 7.60 -14.33
C HIS A 572 10.23 6.57 -13.56
N TYR A 573 9.57 5.78 -12.71
CA TYR A 573 10.22 4.67 -12.02
C TYR A 573 9.30 3.44 -11.91
N LEU A 574 9.92 2.25 -11.89
CA LEU A 574 9.31 0.96 -11.62
C LEU A 574 10.07 0.26 -10.50
N THR A 575 9.34 -0.37 -9.61
CA THR A 575 9.93 -1.15 -8.52
C THR A 575 10.19 -2.59 -8.93
N LYS A 576 11.34 -3.12 -8.57
CA LYS A 576 11.64 -4.55 -8.69
C LYS A 576 11.00 -5.33 -7.51
N PRO A 577 10.38 -6.52 -7.75
CA PRO A 577 10.37 -7.24 -9.00
C PRO A 577 9.44 -6.62 -10.04
N LEU A 578 9.89 -6.54 -11.29
CA LEU A 578 9.12 -5.98 -12.39
C LEU A 578 7.92 -6.88 -12.71
N LYS A 579 6.74 -6.27 -12.92
CA LYS A 579 5.53 -6.97 -13.37
C LYS A 579 5.29 -6.64 -14.84
N LYS A 580 5.06 -7.68 -15.68
CA LYS A 580 4.82 -7.54 -17.13
C LYS A 580 3.74 -6.50 -17.44
N ALA A 581 2.61 -6.54 -16.72
CA ALA A 581 1.51 -5.61 -16.92
C ALA A 581 1.94 -4.13 -16.76
N LEU A 582 2.69 -3.81 -15.69
CA LEU A 582 3.15 -2.45 -15.41
C LEU A 582 4.20 -1.97 -16.43
N VAL A 583 5.11 -2.86 -16.87
CA VAL A 583 6.12 -2.50 -17.89
C VAL A 583 5.42 -2.18 -19.23
N VAL A 584 4.46 -3.02 -19.64
CA VAL A 584 3.70 -2.82 -20.87
C VAL A 584 2.82 -1.55 -20.79
N GLU A 585 2.16 -1.33 -19.66
CA GLU A 585 1.36 -0.13 -19.41
C GLU A 585 2.18 1.17 -19.57
N HIS A 586 3.38 1.23 -18.98
CA HIS A 586 4.28 2.39 -19.14
C HIS A 586 4.72 2.60 -20.59
N ILE A 587 5.00 1.52 -21.34
CA ILE A 587 5.35 1.61 -22.76
C ILE A 587 4.18 2.20 -23.57
N ILE A 588 2.95 1.76 -23.29
CA ILE A 588 1.74 2.24 -23.97
C ILE A 588 1.44 3.70 -23.61
N ALA A 589 1.57 4.07 -22.33
CA ALA A 589 1.27 5.41 -21.83
C ALA A 589 2.17 6.52 -22.42
N LEU A 590 3.36 6.17 -22.90
CA LEU A 590 4.33 7.12 -23.46
C LEU A 590 4.01 7.56 -24.89
N ASP A 591 3.08 6.90 -25.61
CA ASP A 591 2.59 7.24 -26.94
C ASP A 591 3.68 7.80 -27.90
N ILE A 592 4.70 6.99 -28.18
CA ILE A 592 5.87 7.42 -28.97
C ILE A 592 5.46 7.62 -30.44
N PRO A 593 5.58 8.83 -31.00
CA PRO A 593 5.14 9.13 -32.35
C PRO A 593 5.96 8.36 -33.40
N ASN A 594 5.31 8.04 -34.56
CA ASN A 594 5.91 7.34 -35.70
C ASN A 594 6.37 5.90 -35.44
N THR A 595 5.92 5.26 -34.34
CA THR A 595 6.10 3.83 -34.13
C THR A 595 4.85 3.07 -34.58
N ARG A 596 5.02 1.82 -35.03
CA ARG A 596 3.88 0.97 -35.37
C ARG A 596 3.30 0.31 -34.12
N SER A 597 2.08 -0.20 -34.25
CA SER A 597 1.35 -0.90 -33.18
C SER A 597 2.21 -2.03 -32.58
N LEU A 598 2.16 -2.17 -31.27
CA LEU A 598 2.94 -3.15 -30.49
C LEU A 598 2.52 -4.60 -30.69
N GLY A 599 1.55 -4.90 -31.58
CA GLY A 599 1.11 -6.27 -31.88
C GLY A 599 0.36 -6.94 -30.72
N LEU A 600 -0.36 -6.17 -29.92
CA LEU A 600 -1.11 -6.64 -28.74
C LEU A 600 -2.27 -7.60 -29.06
N ASP A 601 -2.60 -7.79 -30.34
CA ASP A 601 -3.68 -8.67 -30.81
C ASP A 601 -3.43 -10.18 -30.53
N GLN A 602 -2.25 -10.51 -30.00
CA GLN A 602 -1.84 -11.90 -29.65
C GLN A 602 -1.71 -12.13 -28.13
N LEU A 603 -2.10 -11.17 -27.32
CA LEU A 603 -2.19 -11.31 -25.87
C LEU A 603 -3.66 -11.58 -25.48
N GLY A 604 -4.10 -12.84 -25.74
CA GLY A 604 -5.35 -13.41 -25.27
C GLY A 604 -5.25 -13.83 -23.82
#